data_01513e43892412e5d0bb65578dbb988e
#
_entry.id   01513e43892412e5d0bb65578dbb988e
#
_cell.length_a   1.000
_cell.length_b   1.000
_cell.length_c   1.000
_cell.angle_alpha   90.00
_cell.angle_beta   90.00
_cell.angle_gamma   90.00
#
_symmetry.space_group_name_H-M   'P 1'
#
loop_
_entity.id
_entity.type
_entity.pdbx_description
1 polymer ?
#
loop_
_entity_poly.entity_id
_entity_poly.type
_entity_poly.pdbx_seq_one_letter_code
_entity_poly.pdbx_strand_id
1 'polypeptide(L)'
;MERLKKLVVAGLVLLIGLFALTSCSKAIRTQSSSRTSETTQISRGPLEVTKITYLVYCGGLNKVEMYVFTPDLKVEKYSIYPEGDKTYDYLAGELPSDDLYDITEFEISDLEWSSMVNVLTRVNFMELEEDMSTKDIVDDGASYFIMVETSNAVNISGGYVAGYDDDPDSRRFAEAREMIENAINNR
;
A
#
# COMPACT_ATOMS: atom_id res chain seq x y z
N MET A 1 -25.49 27.78 -30.95
CA MET A 1 -24.73 27.15 -29.83
C MET A 1 -23.25 26.91 -30.14
N GLU A 2 -22.83 26.69 -31.37
CA GLU A 2 -21.42 26.48 -31.74
C GLU A 2 -20.50 27.70 -31.58
N ARG A 3 -21.02 28.92 -31.80
CA ARG A 3 -20.23 30.15 -31.67
C ARG A 3 -19.84 30.47 -30.22
N LEU A 4 -20.67 30.06 -29.27
CA LEU A 4 -20.39 30.27 -27.84
C LEU A 4 -19.27 29.34 -27.32
N LYS A 5 -19.17 28.11 -27.83
CA LYS A 5 -18.12 27.15 -27.48
C LYS A 5 -16.72 27.58 -27.96
N LYS A 6 -16.66 28.24 -29.15
CA LYS A 6 -15.37 28.74 -29.67
C LYS A 6 -14.84 29.96 -28.91
N LEU A 7 -15.72 30.77 -28.31
CA LEU A 7 -15.28 31.93 -27.49
C LEU A 7 -14.74 31.49 -26.12
N VAL A 8 -15.28 30.43 -25.53
CA VAL A 8 -14.78 29.89 -24.22
C VAL A 8 -13.42 29.26 -24.35
N VAL A 9 -13.16 28.55 -25.47
CA VAL A 9 -11.84 27.93 -25.71
C VAL A 9 -10.76 28.97 -25.97
N ALA A 10 -11.08 30.06 -26.68
CA ALA A 10 -10.13 31.16 -26.95
C ALA A 10 -9.78 31.94 -25.67
N GLY A 11 -10.74 32.12 -24.75
CA GLY A 11 -10.51 32.78 -23.46
C GLY A 11 -9.62 31.98 -22.51
N LEU A 12 -9.72 30.64 -22.54
CA LEU A 12 -8.94 29.75 -21.66
C LEU A 12 -7.45 29.68 -22.07
N VAL A 13 -7.17 29.76 -23.36
CA VAL A 13 -5.78 29.73 -23.87
C VAL A 13 -5.04 31.02 -23.55
N LEU A 14 -5.73 32.15 -23.44
CA LEU A 14 -5.10 33.44 -23.14
C LEU A 14 -4.74 33.61 -21.66
N LEU A 15 -5.41 32.87 -20.76
CA LEU A 15 -5.15 32.93 -19.32
C LEU A 15 -3.92 32.09 -18.88
N ILE A 16 -3.51 31.10 -19.67
CA ILE A 16 -2.33 30.26 -19.39
C ILE A 16 -1.02 30.91 -19.82
N GLY A 17 -1.09 31.93 -20.71
CA GLY A 17 0.09 32.61 -21.26
C GLY A 17 0.73 33.71 -20.39
N LEU A 18 0.13 34.09 -19.26
CA LEU A 18 0.56 35.25 -18.48
C LEU A 18 1.38 34.96 -17.21
N PHE A 19 1.68 33.67 -16.90
CA PHE A 19 2.42 33.29 -15.69
C PHE A 19 3.89 32.90 -15.90
N ALA A 20 4.46 33.16 -17.05
CA ALA A 20 5.82 32.71 -17.40
C ALA A 20 6.83 33.81 -17.61
N LEU A 21 6.88 34.88 -16.82
CA LEU A 21 7.99 35.87 -16.86
C LEU A 21 8.20 36.54 -15.49
N THR A 22 8.75 35.85 -14.50
CA THR A 22 9.52 36.47 -13.43
C THR A 22 10.71 35.57 -13.08
N SER A 23 11.71 35.62 -13.95
CA SER A 23 13.04 35.11 -13.67
C SER A 23 13.82 36.19 -12.94
N CYS A 24 14.15 36.01 -11.69
CA CYS A 24 15.06 36.86 -10.94
C CYS A 24 16.33 36.07 -10.66
N SER A 25 17.36 36.41 -11.45
CA SER A 25 18.74 35.99 -11.25
C SER A 25 19.26 36.46 -9.89
N LYS A 26 19.82 35.58 -9.07
CA LYS A 26 20.77 35.94 -8.02
C LYS A 26 21.96 35.01 -7.98
N ALA A 27 23.09 35.64 -7.97
CA ALA A 27 24.45 35.17 -8.14
C ALA A 27 24.87 33.99 -7.25
N ILE A 28 25.68 33.17 -7.88
CA ILE A 28 26.54 32.11 -7.36
C ILE A 28 27.43 32.64 -6.24
N ARG A 29 27.37 32.02 -5.07
CA ARG A 29 28.45 32.04 -4.09
C ARG A 29 28.73 30.61 -3.68
N THR A 30 29.79 30.07 -4.26
CA THR A 30 30.37 28.77 -3.93
C THR A 30 30.86 28.83 -2.49
N GLN A 31 30.18 28.12 -1.59
CA GLN A 31 30.77 27.69 -0.32
C GLN A 31 30.61 26.16 -0.24
N SER A 32 31.74 25.51 -0.44
CA SER A 32 31.97 24.14 -0.11
C SER A 32 31.76 23.96 1.41
N SER A 33 30.60 23.45 1.79
CA SER A 33 30.34 22.98 3.15
C SER A 33 29.95 21.53 3.03
N SER A 34 30.87 20.66 3.46
CA SER A 34 30.60 19.24 3.72
C SER A 34 29.48 19.12 4.75
N ARG A 35 28.22 19.06 4.28
CA ARG A 35 27.09 18.67 5.11
C ARG A 35 27.12 17.16 5.20
N THR A 36 27.67 16.65 6.28
CA THR A 36 27.31 15.36 6.83
C THR A 36 25.79 15.39 7.01
N SER A 37 25.08 14.65 6.17
CA SER A 37 23.64 14.43 6.35
C SER A 37 23.48 13.57 7.60
N GLU A 38 23.37 14.19 8.76
CA GLU A 38 22.76 13.55 9.91
C GLU A 38 21.30 13.31 9.54
N THR A 39 21.00 12.08 9.10
CA THR A 39 19.65 11.57 9.05
C THR A 39 19.15 11.58 10.49
N THR A 40 18.48 12.64 10.89
CA THR A 40 17.73 12.68 12.15
C THR A 40 16.66 11.60 12.04
N GLN A 41 16.94 10.40 12.54
CA GLN A 41 15.91 9.40 12.81
C GLN A 41 14.98 10.01 13.84
N ILE A 42 13.88 10.57 13.38
CA ILE A 42 12.75 10.91 14.24
C ILE A 42 12.27 9.55 14.76
N SER A 43 12.60 9.25 16.01
CA SER A 43 12.06 8.09 16.72
C SER A 43 10.55 8.32 16.85
N ARG A 44 9.80 7.88 15.85
CA ARG A 44 8.34 7.78 15.95
C ARG A 44 8.07 6.67 16.95
N GLY A 45 7.20 6.91 17.91
CA GLY A 45 6.69 5.87 18.80
C GLY A 45 6.05 4.73 17.98
N PRO A 46 5.74 3.59 18.61
CA PRO A 46 5.10 2.48 17.93
C PRO A 46 3.77 2.95 17.29
N LEU A 47 3.46 2.41 16.10
CA LEU A 47 2.21 2.68 15.41
C LEU A 47 1.02 2.23 16.29
N GLU A 48 0.02 3.07 16.41
CA GLU A 48 -1.27 2.70 17.01
C GLU A 48 -2.14 1.98 15.95
N VAL A 49 -1.76 0.74 15.62
CA VAL A 49 -2.45 -0.07 14.61
C VAL A 49 -3.79 -0.55 15.16
N THR A 50 -4.87 -0.27 14.43
CA THR A 50 -6.23 -0.69 14.75
C THR A 50 -6.70 -1.87 13.89
N LYS A 51 -6.12 -2.05 12.70
CA LYS A 51 -6.41 -3.20 11.83
C LYS A 51 -5.27 -3.41 10.84
N ILE A 52 -4.99 -4.67 10.52
CA ILE A 52 -4.14 -5.08 9.41
C ILE A 52 -4.98 -5.98 8.51
N THR A 53 -5.06 -5.65 7.22
CA THR A 53 -5.67 -6.52 6.21
C THR A 53 -4.57 -7.00 5.27
N TYR A 54 -4.45 -8.32 5.11
CA TYR A 54 -3.54 -8.95 4.17
C TYR A 54 -4.34 -9.68 3.10
N LEU A 55 -4.11 -9.35 1.84
CA LEU A 55 -4.85 -9.86 0.70
C LEU A 55 -3.90 -10.53 -0.29
N VAL A 56 -4.26 -11.74 -0.73
CA VAL A 56 -3.51 -12.52 -1.71
C VAL A 56 -4.41 -12.93 -2.86
N TYR A 57 -4.11 -12.45 -4.05
CA TYR A 57 -4.69 -12.97 -5.28
C TYR A 57 -3.82 -14.12 -5.78
N CYS A 58 -4.32 -15.34 -5.65
CA CYS A 58 -3.63 -16.52 -6.16
C CYS A 58 -3.84 -16.59 -7.68
N GLY A 59 -2.86 -16.13 -8.46
CA GLY A 59 -2.91 -16.19 -9.94
C GLY A 59 -3.49 -17.48 -10.48
N GLY A 60 -3.60 -18.05 -11.41
CA GLY A 60 -4.04 -19.36 -11.93
C GLY A 60 -5.16 -20.12 -11.22
N LEU A 61 -5.49 -19.82 -9.97
CA LEU A 61 -6.49 -20.53 -9.18
C LEU A 61 -7.86 -19.85 -9.08
N ASN A 62 -8.01 -18.64 -9.63
CA ASN A 62 -9.20 -17.79 -9.45
C ASN A 62 -9.67 -17.77 -7.99
N LYS A 63 -8.72 -17.59 -7.06
CA LYS A 63 -8.93 -17.59 -5.62
C LYS A 63 -8.31 -16.37 -5.01
N VAL A 64 -9.02 -15.77 -4.04
CA VAL A 64 -8.51 -14.68 -3.21
C VAL A 64 -8.53 -15.13 -1.76
N GLU A 65 -7.44 -14.91 -1.06
CA GLU A 65 -7.38 -15.08 0.41
C GLU A 65 -7.21 -13.71 1.05
N MET A 66 -8.06 -13.41 2.01
CA MET A 66 -7.98 -12.17 2.78
C MET A 66 -7.94 -12.52 4.27
N TYR A 67 -7.02 -11.89 4.99
CA TYR A 67 -6.84 -12.05 6.44
C TYR A 67 -7.01 -10.68 7.10
N VAL A 68 -7.88 -10.60 8.08
CA VAL A 68 -8.15 -9.37 8.85
C VAL A 68 -7.72 -9.59 10.28
N PHE A 69 -6.69 -8.88 10.72
CA PHE A 69 -6.12 -8.95 12.06
C PHE A 69 -6.57 -7.73 12.87
N THR A 70 -6.95 -7.94 14.12
CA THR A 70 -7.38 -6.90 15.04
C THR A 70 -6.64 -6.97 16.38
N PRO A 71 -6.57 -5.87 17.16
CA PRO A 71 -5.82 -5.83 18.43
C PRO A 71 -6.38 -6.74 19.53
N ASP A 72 -7.60 -7.24 19.39
CA ASP A 72 -8.18 -8.25 20.28
C ASP A 72 -7.69 -9.69 19.96
N LEU A 73 -6.62 -9.77 19.13
CA LEU A 73 -5.91 -10.99 18.75
C LEU A 73 -6.71 -11.95 17.85
N LYS A 74 -7.83 -11.48 17.32
CA LYS A 74 -8.63 -12.24 16.37
C LYS A 74 -8.17 -12.05 14.95
N VAL A 75 -8.28 -13.11 14.17
CA VAL A 75 -8.03 -13.11 12.73
C VAL A 75 -9.22 -13.75 12.03
N GLU A 76 -9.83 -12.99 11.13
CA GLU A 76 -10.82 -13.51 10.20
C GLU A 76 -10.11 -13.84 8.87
N LYS A 77 -10.23 -15.08 8.43
CA LYS A 77 -9.74 -15.52 7.13
C LYS A 77 -10.92 -15.71 6.18
N TYR A 78 -10.90 -14.99 5.09
CA TYR A 78 -11.83 -15.13 3.97
C TYR A 78 -11.16 -15.94 2.87
N SER A 79 -11.79 -17.02 2.43
CA SER A 79 -11.43 -17.78 1.22
C SER A 79 -12.48 -17.49 0.16
N ILE A 80 -12.14 -16.70 -0.84
CA ILE A 80 -13.07 -16.10 -1.80
C ILE A 80 -12.85 -16.74 -3.18
N TYR A 81 -13.93 -17.10 -3.85
CA TYR A 81 -13.96 -17.72 -5.18
C TYR A 81 -14.80 -16.85 -6.13
N PRO A 82 -14.21 -15.74 -6.67
CA PRO A 82 -14.96 -14.82 -7.49
C PRO A 82 -15.50 -15.48 -8.77
N GLU A 83 -16.72 -15.13 -9.14
CA GLU A 83 -17.35 -15.63 -10.37
C GLU A 83 -16.95 -14.80 -11.59
N GLY A 84 -16.43 -15.46 -12.61
CA GLY A 84 -16.16 -14.85 -13.92
C GLY A 84 -15.17 -13.67 -13.85
N ASP A 85 -15.47 -12.63 -14.63
CA ASP A 85 -14.61 -11.44 -14.75
C ASP A 85 -15.03 -10.31 -13.79
N LYS A 86 -15.84 -10.58 -12.76
CA LYS A 86 -16.21 -9.58 -11.77
C LYS A 86 -15.03 -9.22 -10.89
N THR A 87 -14.75 -7.92 -10.80
CA THR A 87 -13.77 -7.37 -9.88
C THR A 87 -14.47 -6.78 -8.65
N TYR A 88 -13.91 -7.03 -7.47
CA TYR A 88 -14.38 -6.49 -6.20
C TYR A 88 -13.25 -5.73 -5.53
N ASP A 89 -13.56 -4.60 -4.92
CA ASP A 89 -12.61 -3.89 -4.07
C ASP A 89 -12.63 -4.47 -2.64
N TYR A 90 -11.92 -5.60 -2.47
CA TYR A 90 -11.85 -6.29 -1.19
C TYR A 90 -11.26 -5.43 -0.07
N LEU A 91 -10.34 -4.51 -0.39
CA LEU A 91 -9.74 -3.62 0.60
C LEU A 91 -10.72 -2.54 1.05
N ALA A 92 -11.67 -2.15 0.19
CA ALA A 92 -12.81 -1.32 0.57
C ALA A 92 -13.94 -2.11 1.25
N GLY A 93 -13.80 -3.43 1.40
CA GLY A 93 -14.80 -4.30 2.04
C GLY A 93 -15.90 -4.79 1.09
N GLU A 94 -15.72 -4.66 -0.23
CA GLU A 94 -16.65 -5.24 -1.19
C GLU A 94 -16.45 -6.76 -1.26
N LEU A 95 -17.45 -7.53 -0.89
CA LEU A 95 -17.45 -8.98 -0.98
C LEU A 95 -18.45 -9.46 -2.05
N PRO A 96 -18.19 -10.62 -2.69
CA PRO A 96 -19.19 -11.27 -3.53
C PRO A 96 -20.39 -11.75 -2.69
N SER A 97 -21.35 -12.43 -3.32
CA SER A 97 -22.44 -13.07 -2.59
C SER A 97 -21.92 -14.15 -1.63
N ASP A 98 -22.65 -14.37 -0.54
CA ASP A 98 -22.23 -15.19 0.61
C ASP A 98 -21.90 -16.67 0.28
N ASP A 99 -22.38 -17.16 -0.86
CA ASP A 99 -22.08 -18.51 -1.38
C ASP A 99 -20.75 -18.62 -2.13
N LEU A 100 -20.06 -17.50 -2.32
CA LEU A 100 -18.78 -17.42 -3.03
C LEU A 100 -17.58 -17.23 -2.11
N TYR A 101 -17.76 -17.24 -0.81
CA TYR A 101 -16.66 -17.21 0.14
C TYR A 101 -16.95 -17.99 1.42
N ASP A 102 -15.89 -18.47 2.04
CA ASP A 102 -15.92 -19.07 3.37
C ASP A 102 -15.17 -18.17 4.35
N ILE A 103 -15.69 -18.07 5.59
CA ILE A 103 -15.01 -17.39 6.69
C ILE A 103 -14.58 -18.42 7.72
N THR A 104 -13.32 -18.33 8.13
CA THR A 104 -12.79 -19.05 9.29
C THR A 104 -12.11 -18.08 10.23
N GLU A 105 -12.22 -18.34 11.53
CA GLU A 105 -11.61 -17.50 12.56
C GLU A 105 -10.53 -18.29 13.31
N PHE A 106 -9.48 -17.58 13.71
CA PHE A 106 -8.47 -18.10 14.62
C PHE A 106 -7.89 -16.95 15.47
N GLU A 107 -7.14 -17.30 16.50
CA GLU A 107 -6.49 -16.33 17.37
C GLU A 107 -4.98 -16.35 17.16
N ILE A 108 -4.34 -15.20 17.29
CA ILE A 108 -2.89 -15.04 17.38
C ILE A 108 -2.48 -14.69 18.81
N SER A 109 -1.21 -14.81 19.13
CA SER A 109 -0.68 -14.42 20.44
C SER A 109 -0.38 -12.92 20.47
N ASP A 110 -0.33 -12.33 21.68
CA ASP A 110 0.18 -10.96 21.90
C ASP A 110 1.57 -10.75 21.30
N LEU A 111 2.41 -11.78 21.32
CA LEU A 111 3.76 -11.70 20.75
C LEU A 111 3.72 -11.58 19.23
N GLU A 112 2.86 -12.33 18.55
CA GLU A 112 2.70 -12.26 17.08
C GLU A 112 2.13 -10.89 16.67
N TRP A 113 1.07 -10.41 17.37
CA TRP A 113 0.54 -9.08 17.13
C TRP A 113 1.59 -7.98 17.32
N SER A 114 2.28 -7.97 18.46
CA SER A 114 3.30 -6.96 18.74
C SER A 114 4.47 -7.04 17.77
N SER A 115 4.84 -8.24 17.33
CA SER A 115 5.89 -8.42 16.31
C SER A 115 5.50 -7.83 14.97
N MET A 116 4.27 -8.05 14.51
CA MET A 116 3.75 -7.41 13.29
C MET A 116 3.78 -5.88 13.40
N VAL A 117 3.23 -5.31 14.49
CA VAL A 117 3.22 -3.85 14.71
C VAL A 117 4.63 -3.28 14.77
N ASN A 118 5.58 -3.97 15.42
CA ASN A 118 6.98 -3.56 15.50
C ASN A 118 7.66 -3.57 14.13
N VAL A 119 7.42 -4.59 13.31
CA VAL A 119 7.96 -4.65 11.94
C VAL A 119 7.37 -3.52 11.10
N LEU A 120 6.05 -3.36 11.08
CA LEU A 120 5.38 -2.27 10.34
C LEU A 120 5.91 -0.88 10.74
N THR A 121 6.18 -0.67 12.03
CA THR A 121 6.80 0.57 12.53
C THR A 121 8.23 0.72 12.03
N ARG A 122 9.06 -0.33 12.14
CA ARG A 122 10.47 -0.33 11.76
C ARG A 122 10.69 -0.12 10.27
N VAL A 123 9.88 -0.79 9.44
CA VAL A 123 9.94 -0.62 7.99
C VAL A 123 9.30 0.67 7.50
N ASN A 124 8.75 1.47 8.42
CA ASN A 124 8.04 2.71 8.09
C ASN A 124 6.93 2.48 7.04
N PHE A 125 6.09 1.46 7.29
CA PHE A 125 5.08 0.97 6.34
C PHE A 125 4.14 2.07 5.86
N MET A 126 3.78 3.02 6.73
CA MET A 126 2.88 4.13 6.40
C MET A 126 3.42 5.11 5.35
N GLU A 127 4.67 4.94 4.91
CA GLU A 127 5.32 5.75 3.87
C GLU A 127 5.67 4.93 2.61
N LEU A 128 5.28 3.65 2.53
CA LEU A 128 5.44 2.85 1.31
C LEU A 128 4.48 3.35 0.22
N GLU A 129 4.93 3.24 -1.02
CA GLU A 129 4.09 3.53 -2.19
C GLU A 129 2.94 2.52 -2.28
N GLU A 130 1.84 2.94 -2.91
CA GLU A 130 0.66 2.10 -3.09
C GLU A 130 0.95 0.94 -4.05
N ASP A 131 1.59 1.22 -5.19
CA ASP A 131 1.93 0.22 -6.20
C ASP A 131 3.38 -0.26 -6.05
N MET A 132 3.53 -1.48 -5.57
CA MET A 132 4.79 -2.20 -5.37
C MET A 132 4.95 -3.37 -6.36
N SER A 133 4.22 -3.34 -7.48
CA SER A 133 4.29 -4.39 -8.50
C SER A 133 5.70 -4.49 -9.08
N THR A 134 6.20 -5.73 -9.24
CA THR A 134 7.47 -5.95 -9.94
C THR A 134 7.35 -5.54 -11.41
N LYS A 135 8.44 -5.04 -11.96
CA LYS A 135 8.57 -4.73 -13.40
C LYS A 135 8.98 -5.96 -14.21
N ASP A 136 9.44 -7.00 -13.54
CA ASP A 136 9.85 -8.25 -14.18
C ASP A 136 8.63 -9.09 -14.55
N ILE A 137 8.75 -9.85 -15.65
CA ILE A 137 7.73 -10.82 -16.05
C ILE A 137 7.94 -12.08 -15.21
N VAL A 138 6.99 -12.37 -14.32
CA VAL A 138 6.97 -13.57 -13.49
C VAL A 138 5.75 -14.40 -13.88
N ASP A 139 5.98 -15.59 -14.43
CA ASP A 139 4.88 -16.49 -14.78
C ASP A 139 4.19 -17.02 -13.49
N ASP A 140 2.86 -17.05 -13.48
CA ASP A 140 2.02 -17.55 -12.37
C ASP A 140 2.25 -16.85 -11.01
N GLY A 141 2.70 -15.59 -11.02
CA GLY A 141 2.88 -14.80 -9.81
C GLY A 141 1.55 -14.48 -9.11
N ALA A 142 1.59 -14.38 -7.79
CA ALA A 142 0.47 -13.88 -7.00
C ALA A 142 0.58 -12.36 -6.81
N SER A 143 -0.55 -11.70 -6.59
CA SER A 143 -0.56 -10.31 -6.12
C SER A 143 -0.77 -10.26 -4.63
N TYR A 144 -0.01 -9.42 -3.93
CA TYR A 144 -0.04 -9.26 -2.48
C TYR A 144 -0.34 -7.82 -2.12
N PHE A 145 -1.26 -7.62 -1.19
CA PHE A 145 -1.57 -6.28 -0.66
C PHE A 145 -1.62 -6.33 0.85
N ILE A 146 -1.10 -5.30 1.47
CA ILE A 146 -1.20 -5.06 2.91
C ILE A 146 -1.87 -3.70 3.09
N MET A 147 -2.94 -3.65 3.88
CA MET A 147 -3.54 -2.41 4.34
C MET A 147 -3.35 -2.31 5.85
N VAL A 148 -2.83 -1.19 6.30
CA VAL A 148 -2.64 -0.90 7.72
C VAL A 148 -3.49 0.31 8.09
N GLU A 149 -4.40 0.12 9.04
CA GLU A 149 -5.20 1.17 9.62
C GLU A 149 -4.67 1.54 11.01
N THR A 150 -4.60 2.81 11.27
CA THR A 150 -4.28 3.39 12.57
C THR A 150 -5.42 4.27 13.03
N SER A 151 -5.35 4.83 14.24
CA SER A 151 -6.39 5.75 14.75
C SER A 151 -6.62 6.98 13.85
N ASN A 152 -5.66 7.35 12.99
CA ASN A 152 -5.70 8.60 12.24
C ASN A 152 -5.24 8.51 10.79
N ALA A 153 -4.85 7.35 10.30
CA ALA A 153 -4.37 7.16 8.93
C ALA A 153 -4.58 5.73 8.44
N VAL A 154 -4.65 5.58 7.13
CA VAL A 154 -4.66 4.29 6.42
C VAL A 154 -3.56 4.34 5.37
N ASN A 155 -2.80 3.27 5.22
CA ASN A 155 -1.92 3.05 4.07
C ASN A 155 -2.18 1.68 3.46
N ILE A 156 -2.22 1.64 2.14
CA ILE A 156 -2.30 0.43 1.33
C ILE A 156 -1.02 0.36 0.51
N SER A 157 -0.39 -0.80 0.50
CA SER A 157 0.78 -1.05 -0.33
C SER A 157 0.73 -2.47 -0.87
N GLY A 158 1.12 -2.68 -2.12
CA GLY A 158 1.09 -4.00 -2.72
C GLY A 158 1.10 -4.00 -4.24
N GLY A 159 0.81 -5.15 -4.82
CA GLY A 159 0.76 -5.32 -6.27
C GLY A 159 1.19 -6.71 -6.72
N TYR A 160 1.40 -6.86 -8.02
CA TYR A 160 1.83 -8.13 -8.63
C TYR A 160 3.24 -8.49 -8.20
N VAL A 161 3.39 -9.62 -7.52
CA VAL A 161 4.66 -10.13 -6.96
C VAL A 161 5.37 -9.07 -6.10
N ALA A 162 4.59 -8.26 -5.36
CA ALA A 162 5.12 -7.18 -4.52
C ALA A 162 6.18 -7.69 -3.53
N GLY A 163 7.27 -6.94 -3.40
CA GLY A 163 8.42 -7.29 -2.55
C GLY A 163 9.43 -8.25 -3.21
N TYR A 164 9.34 -8.46 -4.54
CA TYR A 164 10.28 -9.29 -5.29
C TYR A 164 11.53 -8.51 -5.72
N ASP A 165 11.37 -7.24 -6.06
CA ASP A 165 12.47 -6.42 -6.57
C ASP A 165 13.52 -6.12 -5.50
N ASP A 166 14.79 -5.98 -5.91
CA ASP A 166 15.90 -5.71 -4.99
C ASP A 166 16.11 -4.19 -4.78
N ASP A 167 15.03 -3.45 -4.54
CA ASP A 167 15.06 -2.05 -4.12
C ASP A 167 14.71 -1.90 -2.63
N PRO A 168 14.99 -0.75 -2.01
CA PRO A 168 14.75 -0.56 -0.58
C PRO A 168 13.29 -0.72 -0.16
N ASP A 169 12.33 -0.26 -0.96
CA ASP A 169 10.91 -0.28 -0.61
C ASP A 169 10.30 -1.66 -0.80
N SER A 170 10.69 -2.38 -1.87
CA SER A 170 10.33 -3.80 -2.06
C SER A 170 10.83 -4.67 -0.91
N ARG A 171 12.06 -4.43 -0.42
CA ARG A 171 12.58 -5.16 0.76
C ARG A 171 11.80 -4.83 2.04
N ARG A 172 11.41 -3.58 2.25
CA ARG A 172 10.57 -3.16 3.38
C ARG A 172 9.20 -3.82 3.34
N PHE A 173 8.58 -3.87 2.16
CA PHE A 173 7.31 -4.56 1.94
C PHE A 173 7.45 -6.07 2.18
N ALA A 174 8.47 -6.70 1.61
CA ALA A 174 8.73 -8.14 1.79
C ALA A 174 8.90 -8.51 3.26
N GLU A 175 9.60 -7.69 4.05
CA GLU A 175 9.78 -7.91 5.49
C GLU A 175 8.45 -7.82 6.27
N ALA A 176 7.59 -6.85 5.93
CA ALA A 176 6.26 -6.74 6.51
C ALA A 176 5.39 -7.95 6.15
N ARG A 177 5.40 -8.37 4.88
CA ARG A 177 4.68 -9.54 4.39
C ARG A 177 5.12 -10.82 5.09
N GLU A 178 6.42 -11.08 5.16
CA GLU A 178 6.96 -12.27 5.81
C GLU A 178 6.51 -12.39 7.27
N MET A 179 6.46 -11.29 8.01
CA MET A 179 6.01 -11.30 9.40
C MET A 179 4.52 -11.68 9.51
N ILE A 180 3.68 -11.17 8.61
CA ILE A 180 2.26 -11.51 8.56
C ILE A 180 2.06 -12.99 8.17
N GLU A 181 2.76 -13.45 7.13
CA GLU A 181 2.70 -14.85 6.68
C GLU A 181 3.17 -15.83 7.77
N ASN A 182 4.18 -15.47 8.55
CA ASN A 182 4.63 -16.28 9.70
C ASN A 182 3.52 -16.42 10.76
N ALA A 183 2.76 -15.34 11.05
CA ALA A 183 1.63 -15.42 11.97
C ALA A 183 0.48 -16.29 11.44
N ILE A 184 0.30 -16.39 10.11
CA ILE A 184 -0.69 -17.25 9.46
C ILE A 184 -0.23 -18.72 9.46
N ASN A 185 1.02 -18.99 9.09
CA ASN A 185 1.54 -20.33 8.84
C ASN A 185 1.85 -21.14 10.11
N ASN A 186 1.87 -20.50 11.26
CA ASN A 186 2.09 -21.16 12.56
C ASN A 186 0.80 -21.81 13.13
N ARG A 187 -0.25 -22.04 12.32
CA ARG A 187 -1.58 -22.56 12.73
C ARG A 187 -1.83 -23.99 12.24
#